data_96af8426d13b6144c0800362c7422f75
#
_entry.id   96af8426d13b6144c0800362c7422f75
#
_cell.length_a   1.000
_cell.length_b   1.000
_cell.length_c   1.000
_cell.angle_alpha   90.00
_cell.angle_beta   90.00
_cell.angle_gamma   90.00
#
_symmetry.space_group_name_H-M   'P 1'
#
loop_
_entity.id
_entity.type
_entity.pdbx_description
1 polymer ?
#
loop_
_entity_poly.entity_id
_entity_poly.type
_entity_poly.pdbx_seq_one_letter_code
_entity_poly.pdbx_strand_id
1 'polypeptide(L)'
;MDNVTRYKITESSQSSSQAYYHLSFELSEQQSYASEHIVRAIRMRQTILLYAVTGAGKTEMMFQGIQYARRQGDNIAIVSPRVDVVVEISKRIKDAFLNEDIDILHQQSSQQFEGHFVVCTVHQLYRFKQHFDTIFIDEVDAFPLSMDKSLQQALKSSSKVEHATIYMTATPPKQLLSEIPHENIIKLPAR
;
A
#
# COMPACT_ATOMS: atom_id res chain seq x y z
N MET A 1 6.45 -15.40 30.87
CA MET A 1 6.54 -16.01 29.54
C MET A 1 5.82 -15.14 28.53
N ASP A 2 6.56 -14.72 27.53
CA ASP A 2 6.01 -13.86 26.50
C ASP A 2 5.02 -14.60 25.63
N ASN A 3 3.76 -14.16 25.65
CA ASN A 3 2.76 -14.62 24.70
C ASN A 3 2.78 -13.78 23.42
N VAL A 4 3.85 -13.04 23.21
CA VAL A 4 3.99 -12.17 22.06
C VAL A 4 4.41 -13.01 20.86
N THR A 5 3.67 -12.92 19.77
CA THR A 5 4.08 -13.51 18.52
C THR A 5 5.35 -12.83 18.04
N ARG A 6 6.41 -13.60 17.92
CA ARG A 6 7.69 -13.08 17.40
C ARG A 6 7.75 -13.33 15.91
N TYR A 7 7.90 -12.26 15.16
CA TYR A 7 8.13 -12.35 13.73
C TYR A 7 9.64 -12.39 13.46
N LYS A 8 10.03 -13.22 12.53
CA LYS A 8 11.39 -13.15 12.00
C LYS A 8 11.52 -11.84 11.24
N ILE A 9 12.46 -11.00 11.65
CA ILE A 9 12.74 -9.74 10.98
C ILE A 9 13.46 -10.02 9.67
N THR A 10 12.92 -9.50 8.59
CA THR A 10 13.54 -9.58 7.28
C THR A 10 14.68 -8.59 7.19
N GLU A 11 15.84 -9.06 6.78
CA GLU A 11 16.96 -8.17 6.48
C GLU A 11 16.57 -7.28 5.31
N SER A 12 16.71 -5.96 5.49
CA SER A 12 16.30 -5.01 4.47
C SER A 12 17.33 -4.96 3.34
N SER A 13 16.84 -5.07 2.13
CA SER A 13 17.63 -4.95 0.91
C SER A 13 16.84 -4.16 -0.13
N GLN A 14 17.50 -3.73 -1.19
CA GLN A 14 16.85 -3.07 -2.31
C GLN A 14 17.23 -3.73 -3.62
N SER A 15 16.27 -3.80 -4.53
CA SER A 15 16.48 -4.34 -5.85
C SER A 15 15.45 -3.73 -6.79
N SER A 16 15.89 -3.06 -7.82
CA SER A 16 14.98 -2.58 -8.87
C SER A 16 14.53 -3.73 -9.76
N SER A 17 13.39 -3.56 -10.38
CA SER A 17 12.86 -4.52 -11.34
C SER A 17 12.47 -3.83 -12.64
N GLN A 18 12.19 -4.62 -13.66
CA GLN A 18 11.59 -4.14 -14.90
C GLN A 18 10.07 -4.34 -14.85
N ALA A 19 9.46 -3.91 -13.77
CA ALA A 19 8.03 -4.09 -13.55
C ALA A 19 7.21 -3.52 -14.71
N TYR A 20 6.27 -4.30 -15.18
CA TYR A 20 5.25 -3.85 -16.10
C TYR A 20 3.91 -4.47 -15.71
N TYR A 21 2.84 -3.84 -16.10
CA TYR A 21 1.52 -4.33 -15.76
C TYR A 21 0.62 -4.39 -16.98
N HIS A 22 -0.31 -5.33 -16.89
CA HIS A 22 -1.38 -5.46 -17.86
C HIS A 22 -2.67 -4.92 -17.24
N LEU A 23 -3.35 -4.05 -17.99
CA LEU A 23 -4.63 -3.49 -17.57
C LEU A 23 -5.70 -3.96 -18.55
N SER A 24 -6.74 -4.62 -18.03
CA SER A 24 -7.80 -5.20 -18.85
C SER A 24 -8.82 -4.17 -19.34
N PHE A 25 -8.77 -2.94 -18.84
CA PHE A 25 -9.65 -1.84 -19.24
C PHE A 25 -8.89 -0.53 -19.14
N GLU A 26 -9.40 0.51 -19.82
CA GLU A 26 -8.80 1.84 -19.70
C GLU A 26 -9.32 2.54 -18.46
N LEU A 27 -8.44 3.25 -17.78
CA LEU A 27 -8.83 4.11 -16.66
C LEU A 27 -9.61 5.30 -17.20
N SER A 28 -10.63 5.72 -16.46
CA SER A 28 -11.31 6.97 -16.74
C SER A 28 -10.35 8.15 -16.58
N GLU A 29 -10.72 9.31 -17.10
CA GLU A 29 -9.92 10.53 -16.96
C GLU A 29 -9.62 10.84 -15.49
N GLN A 30 -10.61 10.70 -14.61
CA GLN A 30 -10.46 10.93 -13.18
C GLN A 30 -9.57 9.89 -12.50
N GLN A 31 -9.69 8.63 -12.89
CA GLN A 31 -8.82 7.56 -12.39
C GLN A 31 -7.38 7.78 -12.84
N SER A 32 -7.17 8.21 -14.07
CA SER A 32 -5.84 8.54 -14.58
C SER A 32 -5.23 9.73 -13.84
N TYR A 33 -6.03 10.73 -13.52
CA TYR A 33 -5.61 11.87 -12.71
C TYR A 33 -5.13 11.42 -11.32
N ALA A 34 -5.91 10.56 -10.65
CA ALA A 34 -5.53 9.99 -9.36
C ALA A 34 -4.25 9.16 -9.46
N SER A 35 -4.14 8.35 -10.51
CA SER A 35 -2.95 7.53 -10.78
C SER A 35 -1.68 8.39 -10.93
N GLU A 36 -1.76 9.51 -11.63
CA GLU A 36 -0.65 10.45 -11.78
C GLU A 36 -0.26 11.09 -10.45
N HIS A 37 -1.24 11.41 -9.61
CA HIS A 37 -0.96 11.94 -8.27
C HIS A 37 -0.28 10.92 -7.37
N ILE A 38 -0.61 9.64 -7.51
CA ILE A 38 0.08 8.57 -6.79
C ILE A 38 1.55 8.53 -7.20
N VAL A 39 1.84 8.56 -8.49
CA VAL A 39 3.23 8.57 -8.98
C VAL A 39 3.99 9.76 -8.42
N ARG A 40 3.39 10.93 -8.44
CA ARG A 40 4.00 12.15 -7.90
C ARG A 40 4.29 12.02 -6.40
N ALA A 41 3.34 11.49 -5.63
CA ALA A 41 3.53 11.28 -4.19
C ALA A 41 4.68 10.32 -3.91
N ILE A 42 4.80 9.26 -4.69
CA ILE A 42 5.90 8.30 -4.56
C ILE A 42 7.24 8.98 -4.86
N ARG A 43 7.30 9.74 -5.96
CA ARG A 43 8.51 10.45 -6.35
C ARG A 43 8.94 11.49 -5.32
N MET A 44 7.98 12.22 -4.75
CA MET A 44 8.22 13.30 -3.81
C MET A 44 8.26 12.84 -2.34
N ARG A 45 8.05 11.54 -2.09
CA ARG A 45 7.98 10.98 -0.74
C ARG A 45 6.94 11.69 0.13
N GLN A 46 5.75 11.82 -0.39
CA GLN A 46 4.65 12.51 0.27
C GLN A 46 3.56 11.56 0.74
N THR A 47 2.74 12.04 1.67
CA THR A 47 1.52 11.37 2.10
C THR A 47 0.34 11.98 1.36
N ILE A 48 -0.46 11.14 0.69
CA ILE A 48 -1.69 11.58 0.04
C ILE A 48 -2.87 10.70 0.47
N LEU A 49 -4.05 11.25 0.29
CA LEU A 49 -5.31 10.54 0.53
C LEU A 49 -6.12 10.53 -0.76
N LEU A 50 -6.48 9.35 -1.21
CA LEU A 50 -7.45 9.17 -2.28
C LEU A 50 -8.82 8.91 -1.65
N TYR A 51 -9.69 9.89 -1.79
CA TYR A 51 -11.07 9.78 -1.37
C TYR A 51 -11.88 9.26 -2.56
N ALA A 52 -12.08 7.95 -2.61
CA ALA A 52 -12.72 7.28 -3.75
C ALA A 52 -13.82 6.35 -3.28
N VAL A 53 -14.94 6.38 -3.99
CA VAL A 53 -16.03 5.44 -3.74
C VAL A 53 -15.58 4.02 -4.08
N THR A 54 -16.01 3.06 -3.26
CA THR A 54 -15.64 1.65 -3.41
C THR A 54 -16.01 1.08 -4.78
N GLY A 55 -15.15 0.19 -5.27
CA GLY A 55 -15.42 -0.72 -6.38
C GLY A 55 -14.89 -0.30 -7.75
N ALA A 56 -14.71 0.96 -8.01
CA ALA A 56 -14.47 1.42 -9.39
C ALA A 56 -12.97 1.58 -9.70
N GLY A 57 -12.26 0.47 -9.90
CA GLY A 57 -10.87 0.52 -10.37
C GLY A 57 -9.88 1.06 -9.37
N LYS A 58 -10.19 0.98 -8.07
CA LYS A 58 -9.33 1.50 -7.01
C LYS A 58 -7.97 0.81 -6.98
N THR A 59 -7.95 -0.52 -7.12
CA THR A 59 -6.70 -1.29 -7.18
C THR A 59 -5.90 -0.92 -8.43
N GLU A 60 -6.56 -0.78 -9.56
CA GLU A 60 -5.92 -0.49 -10.85
C GLU A 60 -5.31 0.91 -10.89
N MET A 61 -5.82 1.86 -10.10
CA MET A 61 -5.22 3.19 -9.98
C MET A 61 -3.84 3.15 -9.32
N MET A 62 -3.51 2.09 -8.57
CA MET A 62 -2.20 1.91 -7.97
C MET A 62 -1.13 1.45 -8.94
N PHE A 63 -1.52 0.84 -10.06
CA PHE A 63 -0.58 0.09 -10.91
C PHE A 63 0.55 0.93 -11.47
N GLN A 64 0.25 2.13 -11.96
CA GLN A 64 1.28 3.02 -12.50
C GLN A 64 2.30 3.42 -11.42
N GLY A 65 1.81 3.70 -10.21
CA GLY A 65 2.68 4.02 -9.07
C GLY A 65 3.53 2.85 -8.64
N ILE A 66 2.95 1.65 -8.62
CA ILE A 66 3.68 0.42 -8.31
C ILE A 66 4.81 0.20 -9.32
N GLN A 67 4.50 0.32 -10.61
CA GLN A 67 5.50 0.19 -11.68
C GLN A 67 6.64 1.18 -11.49
N TYR A 68 6.30 2.45 -11.29
CA TYR A 68 7.29 3.49 -11.06
C TYR A 68 8.18 3.16 -9.86
N ALA A 69 7.57 2.83 -8.73
CA ALA A 69 8.28 2.51 -7.50
C ALA A 69 9.23 1.33 -7.67
N ARG A 70 8.75 0.24 -8.26
CA ARG A 70 9.57 -0.94 -8.44
C ARG A 70 10.72 -0.73 -9.42
N ARG A 71 10.50 0.05 -10.46
CA ARG A 71 11.55 0.35 -11.45
C ARG A 71 12.67 1.18 -10.86
N GLN A 72 12.39 2.04 -9.89
CA GLN A 72 13.44 2.80 -9.21
C GLN A 72 14.01 2.10 -7.97
N GLY A 73 13.56 0.90 -7.67
CA GLY A 73 14.10 0.10 -6.57
C GLY A 73 13.41 0.27 -5.23
N ASP A 74 12.22 0.87 -5.20
CA ASP A 74 11.45 1.00 -3.97
C ASP A 74 10.96 -0.35 -3.48
N ASN A 75 11.06 -0.58 -2.18
CA ASN A 75 10.34 -1.64 -1.51
C ASN A 75 8.93 -1.13 -1.22
N ILE A 76 7.91 -1.86 -1.65
CA ILE A 76 6.53 -1.42 -1.53
C ILE A 76 5.69 -2.40 -0.71
N ALA A 77 4.74 -1.86 0.02
CA ALA A 77 3.73 -2.63 0.75
C ALA A 77 2.34 -2.12 0.40
N ILE A 78 1.42 -3.04 0.21
CA ILE A 78 -0.01 -2.76 0.10
C ILE A 78 -0.67 -3.40 1.31
N VAL A 79 -1.30 -2.58 2.16
CA VAL A 79 -1.78 -2.98 3.47
C VAL A 79 -3.29 -2.82 3.54
N SER A 80 -3.96 -3.82 4.09
CA SER A 80 -5.38 -3.75 4.43
C SER A 80 -5.62 -4.37 5.81
N PRO A 81 -6.64 -3.94 6.55
CA PRO A 81 -6.98 -4.54 7.85
C PRO A 81 -7.60 -5.92 7.71
N ARG A 82 -8.09 -6.30 6.54
CA ARG A 82 -8.88 -7.51 6.34
C ARG A 82 -8.17 -8.51 5.45
N VAL A 83 -8.13 -9.77 5.91
CA VAL A 83 -7.50 -10.88 5.17
C VAL A 83 -8.17 -11.11 3.82
N ASP A 84 -9.50 -11.07 3.76
CA ASP A 84 -10.23 -11.29 2.51
C ASP A 84 -9.91 -10.23 1.46
N VAL A 85 -9.70 -8.99 1.89
CA VAL A 85 -9.29 -7.90 0.99
C VAL A 85 -7.86 -8.10 0.51
N VAL A 86 -6.95 -8.49 1.41
CA VAL A 86 -5.57 -8.81 1.04
C VAL A 86 -5.54 -9.91 -0.03
N VAL A 87 -6.32 -10.96 0.14
CA VAL A 87 -6.38 -12.07 -0.83
C VAL A 87 -6.91 -11.58 -2.18
N GLU A 88 -7.95 -10.76 -2.18
CA GLU A 88 -8.53 -10.21 -3.42
C GLU A 88 -7.54 -9.29 -4.15
N ILE A 89 -6.94 -8.34 -3.42
CA ILE A 89 -5.95 -7.43 -4.00
C ILE A 89 -4.78 -8.23 -4.56
N SER A 90 -4.32 -9.24 -3.83
CA SER A 90 -3.20 -10.08 -4.26
C SER A 90 -3.45 -10.75 -5.60
N LYS A 91 -4.66 -11.24 -5.83
CA LYS A 91 -5.02 -11.85 -7.10
C LYS A 91 -4.95 -10.85 -8.25
N ARG A 92 -5.50 -9.66 -8.05
CA ARG A 92 -5.48 -8.59 -9.06
C ARG A 92 -4.05 -8.14 -9.37
N ILE A 93 -3.24 -7.99 -8.33
CA ILE A 93 -1.84 -7.58 -8.48
C ILE A 93 -1.04 -8.65 -9.21
N LYS A 94 -1.20 -9.92 -8.84
CA LYS A 94 -0.49 -11.03 -9.50
C LYS A 94 -0.87 -11.16 -10.96
N ASP A 95 -2.14 -10.96 -11.28
CA ASP A 95 -2.62 -11.02 -12.66
C ASP A 95 -2.08 -9.86 -13.50
N ALA A 96 -1.86 -8.71 -12.88
CA ALA A 96 -1.35 -7.53 -13.57
C ALA A 96 0.17 -7.54 -13.71
N PHE A 97 0.89 -7.92 -12.66
CA PHE A 97 2.36 -7.87 -12.59
C PHE A 97 2.95 -9.28 -12.64
N LEU A 98 2.99 -9.86 -13.83
CA LEU A 98 3.41 -11.25 -14.01
C LEU A 98 4.91 -11.49 -13.75
N ASN A 99 5.72 -10.44 -13.84
CA ASN A 99 7.17 -10.53 -13.68
C ASN A 99 7.68 -10.06 -12.32
N GLU A 100 6.78 -9.91 -11.33
CA GLU A 100 7.17 -9.49 -9.98
C GLU A 100 7.03 -10.62 -8.98
N ASP A 101 7.99 -10.69 -8.05
CA ASP A 101 7.96 -11.61 -6.91
C ASP A 101 7.21 -10.95 -5.77
N ILE A 102 6.01 -11.42 -5.48
CA ILE A 102 5.11 -10.79 -4.53
C ILE A 102 4.93 -11.67 -3.30
N ASP A 103 5.31 -11.13 -2.15
CA ASP A 103 5.04 -11.75 -0.85
C ASP A 103 3.63 -11.39 -0.39
N ILE A 104 2.82 -12.41 -0.13
CA ILE A 104 1.46 -12.23 0.38
C ILE A 104 1.43 -12.73 1.82
N LEU A 105 1.25 -11.81 2.75
CA LEU A 105 1.42 -12.10 4.17
C LEU A 105 0.15 -11.78 4.95
N HIS A 106 -0.44 -12.80 5.55
CA HIS A 106 -1.55 -12.69 6.47
C HIS A 106 -1.52 -13.86 7.44
N GLN A 107 -1.94 -13.64 8.67
CA GLN A 107 -1.98 -14.66 9.71
C GLN A 107 -0.68 -15.48 9.76
N GLN A 108 -0.71 -16.76 9.37
CA GLN A 108 0.42 -17.68 9.45
C GLN A 108 1.15 -17.86 8.13
N SER A 109 0.92 -16.98 7.16
CA SER A 109 1.62 -17.05 5.87
C SER A 109 3.13 -16.96 6.05
N SER A 110 3.85 -17.72 5.23
CA SER A 110 5.31 -17.66 5.20
C SER A 110 5.78 -16.72 4.10
N GLN A 111 6.80 -15.93 4.40
CA GLN A 111 7.47 -15.10 3.42
C GLN A 111 8.26 -15.99 2.46
N GLN A 112 8.09 -15.78 1.16
CA GLN A 112 8.72 -16.58 0.11
C GLN A 112 9.85 -15.85 -0.61
N PHE A 113 9.83 -14.53 -0.60
CA PHE A 113 10.78 -13.68 -1.31
C PHE A 113 11.43 -12.69 -0.33
N GLU A 114 12.09 -11.67 -0.86
CA GLU A 114 12.85 -10.72 -0.04
C GLU A 114 12.05 -9.51 0.43
N GLY A 115 10.76 -9.48 0.16
CA GLY A 115 9.88 -8.40 0.63
C GLY A 115 10.02 -7.10 -0.14
N HIS A 116 10.43 -7.16 -1.41
CA HIS A 116 10.47 -5.95 -2.24
C HIS A 116 9.07 -5.51 -2.67
N PHE A 117 8.14 -6.45 -2.74
CA PHE A 117 6.75 -6.20 -3.09
C PHE A 117 5.87 -7.07 -2.18
N VAL A 118 5.18 -6.43 -1.24
CA VAL A 118 4.42 -7.13 -0.19
C VAL A 118 2.96 -6.69 -0.23
N VAL A 119 2.04 -7.65 -0.14
CA VAL A 119 0.63 -7.38 0.12
C VAL A 119 0.30 -8.07 1.43
N CYS A 120 -0.16 -7.31 2.42
CA CYS A 120 -0.26 -7.86 3.77
C CYS A 120 -1.33 -7.20 4.64
N THR A 121 -1.64 -7.86 5.76
CA THR A 121 -2.37 -7.24 6.85
C THR A 121 -1.41 -6.45 7.75
N VAL A 122 -1.97 -5.59 8.61
CA VAL A 122 -1.19 -4.62 9.39
C VAL A 122 -0.11 -5.27 10.25
N HIS A 123 -0.45 -6.34 10.97
CA HIS A 123 0.49 -6.98 11.89
C HIS A 123 1.71 -7.57 11.18
N GLN A 124 1.58 -7.91 9.91
CA GLN A 124 2.68 -8.46 9.14
C GLN A 124 3.77 -7.42 8.85
N LEU A 125 3.46 -6.13 8.95
CA LEU A 125 4.44 -5.07 8.79
C LEU A 125 5.56 -5.16 9.83
N TYR A 126 5.30 -5.72 11.01
CA TYR A 126 6.31 -5.91 12.04
C TYR A 126 7.43 -6.88 11.65
N ARG A 127 7.25 -7.64 10.56
CA ARG A 127 8.32 -8.48 10.00
C ARG A 127 9.42 -7.66 9.34
N PHE A 128 9.16 -6.38 9.08
CA PHE A 128 10.06 -5.48 8.35
C PHE A 128 10.45 -4.31 9.23
N LYS A 129 11.70 -3.89 9.11
CA LYS A 129 12.21 -2.75 9.90
C LYS A 129 12.89 -1.77 8.96
N GLN A 130 12.38 -0.52 8.92
CA GLN A 130 12.90 0.54 8.07
C GLN A 130 13.16 0.05 6.64
N HIS A 131 12.15 -0.59 6.08
CA HIS A 131 12.30 -1.35 4.83
C HIS A 131 11.54 -0.72 3.67
N PHE A 132 10.32 -0.24 3.90
CA PHE A 132 9.45 0.22 2.83
C PHE A 132 9.68 1.68 2.47
N ASP A 133 9.80 1.94 1.17
CA ASP A 133 9.88 3.29 0.59
C ASP A 133 8.49 3.83 0.23
N THR A 134 7.56 2.95 -0.10
CA THR A 134 6.20 3.30 -0.52
C THR A 134 5.20 2.33 0.11
N ILE A 135 4.18 2.88 0.75
CA ILE A 135 3.15 2.08 1.41
C ILE A 135 1.77 2.56 0.96
N PHE A 136 0.98 1.64 0.43
CA PHE A 136 -0.44 1.85 0.12
C PHE A 136 -1.27 1.28 1.26
N ILE A 137 -2.24 2.04 1.74
CA ILE A 137 -3.13 1.59 2.81
C ILE A 137 -4.56 1.65 2.28
N ASP A 138 -5.14 0.47 2.08
CA ASP A 138 -6.49 0.32 1.58
C ASP A 138 -7.48 0.16 2.73
N GLU A 139 -8.67 0.69 2.55
CA GLU A 139 -9.76 0.62 3.53
C GLU A 139 -9.37 1.14 4.92
N VAL A 140 -8.68 2.28 4.95
CA VAL A 140 -8.22 2.89 6.22
C VAL A 140 -9.38 3.15 7.19
N ASP A 141 -10.58 3.36 6.69
CA ASP A 141 -11.80 3.57 7.47
C ASP A 141 -12.28 2.32 8.21
N ALA A 142 -11.83 1.13 7.79
CA ALA A 142 -12.17 -0.12 8.44
C ALA A 142 -11.33 -0.39 9.70
N PHE A 143 -10.32 0.43 9.98
CA PHE A 143 -9.52 0.29 11.20
C PHE A 143 -10.28 0.89 12.39
N PRO A 144 -10.59 0.09 13.43
CA PRO A 144 -11.17 0.65 14.65
C PRO A 144 -10.16 1.56 15.37
N LEU A 145 -10.63 2.40 16.27
CA LEU A 145 -9.78 3.37 16.99
C LEU A 145 -8.57 2.72 17.66
N SER A 146 -8.74 1.50 18.20
CA SER A 146 -7.64 0.75 18.81
C SER A 146 -6.59 0.31 17.80
N MET A 147 -6.99 0.12 16.55
CA MET A 147 -6.08 -0.27 15.46
C MET A 147 -5.31 0.91 14.88
N ASP A 148 -5.82 2.15 15.01
CA ASP A 148 -5.13 3.32 14.50
C ASP A 148 -3.74 3.47 15.11
N LYS A 149 -3.59 3.24 16.40
CA LYS A 149 -2.30 3.28 17.09
C LYS A 149 -1.39 2.16 16.61
N SER A 150 -1.93 0.94 16.47
CA SER A 150 -1.17 -0.20 15.95
C SER A 150 -0.73 0.03 14.51
N LEU A 151 -1.61 0.58 13.68
CA LEU A 151 -1.28 0.93 12.30
C LEU A 151 -0.15 1.96 12.27
N GLN A 152 -0.25 3.03 13.04
CA GLN A 152 0.77 4.07 13.07
C GLN A 152 2.12 3.54 13.55
N GLN A 153 2.12 2.70 14.57
CA GLN A 153 3.35 2.06 15.06
C GLN A 153 3.95 1.11 14.02
N ALA A 154 3.12 0.30 13.37
CA ALA A 154 3.58 -0.63 12.34
C ALA A 154 4.17 0.12 11.13
N LEU A 155 3.53 1.21 10.72
CA LEU A 155 4.03 2.06 9.64
C LEU A 155 5.35 2.69 10.01
N LYS A 156 5.45 3.27 11.21
CA LYS A 156 6.67 3.92 11.68
C LYS A 156 7.84 2.94 11.78
N SER A 157 7.57 1.73 12.24
CA SER A 157 8.59 0.71 12.39
C SER A 157 9.08 0.15 11.06
N SER A 158 8.16 -0.07 10.12
CA SER A 158 8.44 -0.77 8.85
C SER A 158 8.84 0.15 7.70
N SER A 159 8.52 1.43 7.77
CA SER A 159 8.86 2.38 6.71
C SER A 159 10.23 3.01 6.95
N LYS A 160 10.88 3.42 5.87
CA LYS A 160 12.08 4.24 5.94
C LYS A 160 11.73 5.63 6.42
N VAL A 161 12.75 6.39 6.85
CA VAL A 161 12.56 7.78 7.31
C VAL A 161 11.90 8.61 6.22
N GLU A 162 12.40 8.52 4.99
CA GLU A 162 11.76 9.13 3.83
C GLU A 162 10.97 8.08 3.07
N HIS A 163 9.68 8.24 3.07
CA HIS A 163 8.78 7.30 2.41
C HIS A 163 7.51 8.00 1.94
N ALA A 164 6.80 7.35 1.03
CA ALA A 164 5.50 7.79 0.56
C ALA A 164 4.41 6.92 1.19
N THR A 165 3.30 7.54 1.57
CA THR A 165 2.13 6.84 2.08
C THR A 165 0.90 7.26 1.28
N ILE A 166 0.20 6.28 0.71
CA ILE A 166 -1.00 6.51 -0.08
C ILE A 166 -2.18 5.86 0.65
N TYR A 167 -3.01 6.68 1.27
CA TYR A 167 -4.24 6.23 1.90
C TYR A 167 -5.37 6.20 0.87
N MET A 168 -6.17 5.15 0.90
CA MET A 168 -7.33 5.00 0.02
C MET A 168 -8.55 4.61 0.84
N THR A 169 -9.64 5.37 0.70
CA THR A 169 -10.87 5.10 1.44
C THR A 169 -12.06 5.80 0.79
N ALA A 170 -13.24 5.22 0.97
CA ALA A 170 -14.51 5.85 0.60
C ALA A 170 -15.04 6.78 1.69
N THR A 171 -14.59 6.59 2.93
CA THR A 171 -15.09 7.31 4.11
C THR A 171 -13.91 7.68 5.02
N PRO A 172 -13.15 8.74 4.67
CA PRO A 172 -11.94 9.05 5.41
C PRO A 172 -12.24 9.49 6.86
N PRO A 173 -11.48 8.99 7.85
CA PRO A 173 -11.59 9.45 9.21
C PRO A 173 -11.27 10.94 9.32
N LYS A 174 -11.98 11.64 10.20
CA LYS A 174 -11.78 13.08 10.42
C LYS A 174 -10.34 13.42 10.80
N GLN A 175 -9.73 12.59 11.63
CA GLN A 175 -8.35 12.78 12.05
C GLN A 175 -7.41 12.76 10.86
N LEU A 176 -7.59 11.81 9.95
CA LEU A 176 -6.76 11.70 8.75
C LEU A 176 -6.91 12.93 7.85
N LEU A 177 -8.16 13.40 7.68
CA LEU A 177 -8.42 14.61 6.89
C LEU A 177 -7.76 15.85 7.48
N SER A 178 -7.62 15.93 8.80
CA SER A 178 -7.00 17.08 9.47
C SER A 178 -5.47 17.05 9.41
N GLU A 179 -4.88 15.87 9.24
CA GLU A 179 -3.42 15.69 9.24
C GLU A 179 -2.79 15.84 7.86
N ILE A 180 -3.56 15.62 6.80
CA ILE A 180 -3.04 15.64 5.43
C ILE A 180 -3.30 17.02 4.81
N PRO A 181 -2.28 17.67 4.20
CA PRO A 181 -2.47 18.93 3.50
C PRO A 181 -3.59 18.82 2.46
N HIS A 182 -4.37 19.89 2.33
CA HIS A 182 -5.54 19.89 1.46
C HIS A 182 -5.20 19.56 -0.01
N GLU A 183 -4.07 20.04 -0.49
CA GLU A 183 -3.59 19.73 -1.84
C GLU A 183 -3.22 18.27 -2.05
N ASN A 184 -3.02 17.52 -0.98
CA ASN A 184 -2.70 16.08 -1.01
C ASN A 184 -3.93 15.19 -0.81
N ILE A 185 -5.11 15.78 -0.77
CA ILE A 185 -6.37 15.04 -0.69
C ILE A 185 -7.03 15.08 -2.07
N ILE A 186 -7.14 13.91 -2.70
CA ILE A 186 -7.69 13.78 -4.04
C ILE A 186 -9.06 13.11 -3.91
N LYS A 187 -10.10 13.86 -4.25
CA LYS A 187 -11.47 13.37 -4.16
C LYS A 187 -11.95 12.98 -5.55
N LEU A 188 -12.31 11.71 -5.70
CA LEU A 188 -12.92 11.21 -6.91
C LEU A 188 -14.43 11.25 -6.75
N PRO A 189 -15.16 11.83 -7.72
CA PRO A 189 -16.61 11.89 -7.61
C PRO A 189 -17.23 10.49 -7.66
N ALA A 190 -18.34 10.34 -6.94
CA ALA A 190 -19.16 9.16 -7.04
C ALA A 190 -19.81 9.10 -8.43
N ARG A 191 -19.89 7.90 -8.96
CA ARG A 191 -20.66 7.66 -10.19
C ARG A 191 -22.09 7.32 -9.87
#